data_b54c6f6870b5663fe497a32ffb2bc8db
#
_entry.id   b54c6f6870b5663fe497a32ffb2bc8db
#
_cell.length_a   1.000
_cell.length_b   1.000
_cell.length_c   1.000
_cell.angle_alpha   90.00
_cell.angle_beta   90.00
_cell.angle_gamma   90.00
#
_symmetry.space_group_name_H-M   'P 1'
#
loop_
_entity.id
_entity.type
_entity.pdbx_description
1 polymer ?
#
loop_
_entity_poly.entity_id
_entity_poly.type
_entity_poly.pdbx_seq_one_letter_code
_entity_poly.pdbx_strand_id
1 'polypeptide(L)'
;MLGLVESHWGLGSEVLTDIFAPDADGPTRAGAARYQRACSSAATARALLALSYDLDVTDLLGRVPAPTLVVHRREDRAAPLAQAEVLAARIADAELVVLPGRSHLPYAGDRDALVRTVRRFLGLPLARRGADGLTPRQREVAELVSQGCTNREIATRLGIDERSAEGHVERILLRLGFRSRAQIAAWYSGRRDLA
;
A
#
# COMPACT_ATOMS: atom_id res chain seq x y z
N MET A 1 -10.17 -16.42 18.23
CA MET A 1 -8.97 -16.42 17.37
C MET A 1 -7.80 -17.20 17.98
N LEU A 2 -7.40 -16.96 19.25
CA LEU A 2 -6.25 -17.65 19.88
C LEU A 2 -6.33 -19.17 19.81
N GLY A 3 -7.49 -19.78 20.16
CA GLY A 3 -7.67 -21.22 20.08
C GLY A 3 -7.59 -21.80 18.65
N LEU A 4 -8.07 -21.05 17.64
CA LEU A 4 -7.95 -21.45 16.22
C LEU A 4 -6.48 -21.47 15.77
N VAL A 5 -5.70 -20.45 16.12
CA VAL A 5 -4.28 -20.36 15.78
C VAL A 5 -3.49 -21.48 16.45
N GLU A 6 -3.79 -21.78 17.72
CA GLU A 6 -3.13 -22.84 18.49
C GLU A 6 -3.39 -24.24 17.92
N SER A 7 -4.66 -24.55 17.64
CA SER A 7 -5.08 -25.91 17.24
C SER A 7 -4.99 -26.17 15.74
N HIS A 8 -5.13 -25.11 14.89
CA HIS A 8 -5.25 -25.24 13.44
C HIS A 8 -4.53 -24.07 12.74
N TRP A 9 -3.19 -23.98 12.89
CA TRP A 9 -2.41 -22.86 12.35
C TRP A 9 -2.57 -22.64 10.85
N GLY A 10 -2.78 -23.69 10.07
CA GLY A 10 -3.10 -23.55 8.65
C GLY A 10 -4.31 -22.65 8.42
N LEU A 11 -5.44 -23.01 9.00
CA LEU A 11 -6.69 -22.24 8.93
C LEU A 11 -6.56 -20.89 9.65
N GLY A 12 -5.89 -20.85 10.81
CA GLY A 12 -5.65 -19.61 11.55
C GLY A 12 -4.92 -18.56 10.71
N SER A 13 -3.91 -18.96 9.94
CA SER A 13 -3.18 -18.06 9.04
C SER A 13 -4.04 -17.54 7.87
N GLU A 14 -4.96 -18.34 7.35
CA GLU A 14 -5.92 -17.93 6.31
C GLU A 14 -6.92 -16.90 6.85
N VAL A 15 -7.48 -17.17 8.03
CA VAL A 15 -8.42 -16.25 8.69
C VAL A 15 -7.75 -14.93 9.05
N LEU A 16 -6.52 -14.95 9.56
CA LEU A 16 -5.75 -13.73 9.80
C LEU A 16 -5.52 -12.94 8.51
N THR A 17 -5.17 -13.63 7.42
CA THR A 17 -5.01 -12.97 6.11
C THR A 17 -6.31 -12.31 5.66
N ASP A 18 -7.47 -12.97 5.86
CA ASP A 18 -8.78 -12.39 5.51
C ASP A 18 -9.14 -11.16 6.36
N ILE A 19 -8.71 -11.15 7.62
CA ILE A 19 -8.91 -9.99 8.49
C ILE A 19 -8.03 -8.81 8.05
N PHE A 20 -6.75 -9.05 7.77
CA PHE A 20 -5.78 -8.01 7.43
C PHE A 20 -5.90 -7.51 5.97
N ALA A 21 -6.29 -8.37 5.05
CA ALA A 21 -6.38 -8.08 3.61
C ALA A 21 -7.62 -8.71 2.97
N PRO A 22 -8.85 -8.28 3.37
CA PRO A 22 -10.10 -8.90 2.91
C PRO A 22 -10.34 -8.79 1.41
N ASP A 23 -9.71 -7.80 0.76
CA ASP A 23 -9.84 -7.54 -0.68
C ASP A 23 -8.74 -8.19 -1.53
N ALA A 24 -7.82 -8.97 -0.91
CA ALA A 24 -6.77 -9.67 -1.64
C ALA A 24 -7.35 -10.79 -2.53
N ASP A 25 -6.80 -10.94 -3.73
CA ASP A 25 -7.14 -12.06 -4.61
C ASP A 25 -6.67 -13.42 -4.04
N GLY A 26 -7.18 -14.50 -4.60
CA GLY A 26 -6.88 -15.87 -4.12
C GLY A 26 -5.38 -16.18 -4.05
N PRO A 27 -4.59 -15.94 -5.12
CA PRO A 27 -3.13 -16.14 -5.11
C PRO A 27 -2.41 -15.33 -4.04
N THR A 28 -2.73 -14.04 -3.88
CA THR A 28 -2.14 -13.15 -2.87
C THR A 28 -2.49 -13.62 -1.46
N ARG A 29 -3.75 -13.99 -1.22
CA ARG A 29 -4.22 -14.53 0.06
C ARG A 29 -3.49 -15.82 0.44
N ALA A 30 -3.42 -16.78 -0.48
CA ALA A 30 -2.70 -18.04 -0.28
C ALA A 30 -1.20 -17.81 -0.04
N GLY A 31 -0.60 -16.85 -0.75
CA GLY A 31 0.79 -16.43 -0.55
C GLY A 31 1.04 -15.87 0.84
N ALA A 32 0.18 -14.95 1.30
CA ALA A 32 0.28 -14.34 2.62
C ALA A 32 0.11 -15.37 3.76
N ALA A 33 -0.85 -16.27 3.64
CA ALA A 33 -1.03 -17.34 4.63
C ALA A 33 0.18 -18.28 4.69
N ARG A 34 0.76 -18.66 3.54
CA ARG A 34 2.01 -19.45 3.50
C ARG A 34 3.18 -18.70 4.13
N TYR A 35 3.31 -17.40 3.85
CA TYR A 35 4.35 -16.56 4.44
C TYR A 35 4.25 -16.52 5.97
N GLN A 36 3.04 -16.31 6.52
CA GLN A 36 2.82 -16.33 7.98
C GLN A 36 3.28 -17.67 8.59
N ARG A 37 2.94 -18.80 7.96
CA ARG A 37 3.35 -20.14 8.44
C ARG A 37 4.87 -20.38 8.31
N ALA A 38 5.50 -19.79 7.31
CA ALA A 38 6.94 -19.89 7.15
C ALA A 38 7.72 -19.05 8.18
N CYS A 39 7.13 -17.91 8.60
CA CYS A 39 7.75 -16.99 9.56
C CYS A 39 7.48 -17.32 11.02
N SER A 40 6.43 -18.11 11.34
CA SER A 40 5.98 -18.30 12.71
C SER A 40 5.37 -19.68 12.93
N SER A 41 5.69 -20.28 14.09
CA SER A 41 4.96 -21.46 14.59
C SER A 41 3.58 -21.08 15.14
N ALA A 42 2.67 -22.04 15.28
CA ALA A 42 1.38 -21.84 15.94
C ALA A 42 1.52 -21.23 17.34
N ALA A 43 2.46 -21.75 18.13
CA ALA A 43 2.72 -21.27 19.49
C ALA A 43 3.21 -19.81 19.51
N THR A 44 4.13 -19.44 18.60
CA THR A 44 4.64 -18.08 18.47
C THR A 44 3.54 -17.13 17.98
N ALA A 45 2.77 -17.52 16.98
CA ALA A 45 1.67 -16.70 16.47
C ALA A 45 0.58 -16.47 17.53
N ARG A 46 0.24 -17.51 18.31
CA ARG A 46 -0.68 -17.38 19.45
C ARG A 46 -0.14 -16.42 20.51
N ALA A 47 1.13 -16.55 20.87
CA ALA A 47 1.75 -15.69 21.89
C ALA A 47 1.77 -14.21 21.46
N LEU A 48 2.12 -13.93 20.19
CA LEU A 48 2.08 -12.57 19.63
C LEU A 48 0.68 -11.98 19.60
N LEU A 49 -0.33 -12.78 19.21
CA LEU A 49 -1.72 -12.34 19.25
C LEU A 49 -2.21 -12.08 20.68
N ALA A 50 -1.86 -12.94 21.63
CA ALA A 50 -2.21 -12.73 23.03
C ALA A 50 -1.59 -11.43 23.56
N LEU A 51 -0.30 -11.23 23.30
CA LEU A 51 0.39 -9.99 23.66
C LEU A 51 -0.30 -8.76 23.06
N SER A 52 -0.69 -8.81 21.77
CA SER A 52 -1.37 -7.66 21.13
C SER A 52 -2.77 -7.38 21.70
N TYR A 53 -3.45 -8.36 22.29
CA TYR A 53 -4.72 -8.14 22.98
C TYR A 53 -4.56 -7.57 24.39
N ASP A 54 -3.45 -7.88 25.06
CA ASP A 54 -3.16 -7.43 26.41
C ASP A 54 -2.42 -6.07 26.43
N LEU A 55 -1.87 -5.65 25.27
CA LEU A 55 -1.09 -4.42 25.17
C LEU A 55 -2.01 -3.20 25.24
N ASP A 56 -1.88 -2.40 26.30
CA ASP A 56 -2.52 -1.10 26.45
C ASP A 56 -1.47 -0.02 26.71
N VAL A 57 -1.41 0.95 25.82
CA VAL A 57 -0.51 2.11 25.88
C VAL A 57 -1.25 3.43 26.09
N THR A 58 -2.53 3.35 26.42
CA THR A 58 -3.44 4.52 26.51
C THR A 58 -2.89 5.60 27.45
N ASP A 59 -2.29 5.24 28.57
CA ASP A 59 -1.74 6.20 29.55
C ASP A 59 -0.42 6.86 29.08
N LEU A 60 0.19 6.34 28.02
CA LEU A 60 1.41 6.89 27.44
C LEU A 60 1.14 7.91 26.31
N LEU A 61 -0.06 7.92 25.73
CA LEU A 61 -0.38 8.73 24.56
C LEU A 61 -0.19 10.23 24.79
N GLY A 62 -0.58 10.74 25.95
CA GLY A 62 -0.38 12.14 26.32
C GLY A 62 1.08 12.56 26.50
N ARG A 63 2.01 11.60 26.48
CA ARG A 63 3.46 11.84 26.61
C ARG A 63 4.18 11.85 25.25
N VAL A 64 3.47 11.67 24.15
CA VAL A 64 4.04 11.74 22.79
C VAL A 64 4.28 13.22 22.44
N PRO A 65 5.54 13.67 22.30
CA PRO A 65 5.85 15.10 22.10
C PRO A 65 5.88 15.49 20.62
N ALA A 66 5.89 14.52 19.71
CA ALA A 66 6.06 14.74 18.28
C ALA A 66 4.72 14.97 17.59
N PRO A 67 4.67 15.85 16.56
CA PRO A 67 3.54 15.91 15.66
C PRO A 67 3.24 14.53 15.10
N THR A 68 2.00 14.08 15.20
CA THR A 68 1.61 12.71 14.91
C THR A 68 0.51 12.66 13.86
N LEU A 69 0.72 11.89 12.79
CA LEU A 69 -0.30 11.58 11.80
C LEU A 69 -0.84 10.17 12.05
N VAL A 70 -2.11 10.07 12.37
CA VAL A 70 -2.85 8.81 12.46
C VAL A 70 -3.60 8.60 11.15
N VAL A 71 -3.23 7.59 10.36
CA VAL A 71 -3.94 7.23 9.13
C VAL A 71 -4.63 5.90 9.32
N HIS A 72 -5.92 5.87 9.11
CA HIS A 72 -6.71 4.66 9.32
C HIS A 72 -7.69 4.42 8.17
N ARG A 73 -8.01 3.15 7.88
CA ARG A 73 -9.07 2.82 6.93
C ARG A 73 -10.40 2.65 7.65
N ARG A 74 -11.45 3.22 7.08
CA ARG A 74 -12.78 3.30 7.72
C ARG A 74 -13.35 1.95 8.15
N GLU A 75 -13.14 0.93 7.34
CA GLU A 75 -13.75 -0.38 7.51
C GLU A 75 -12.71 -1.45 7.87
N ASP A 76 -11.58 -1.03 8.46
CA ASP A 76 -10.53 -1.94 8.95
C ASP A 76 -11.11 -2.89 10.00
N ARG A 77 -10.92 -4.20 9.75
CA ARG A 77 -11.44 -5.26 10.63
C ARG A 77 -10.42 -5.73 11.66
N ALA A 78 -9.14 -5.44 11.44
CA ALA A 78 -8.08 -5.82 12.37
C ALA A 78 -7.97 -4.85 13.53
N ALA A 79 -8.18 -3.56 13.27
CA ALA A 79 -8.22 -2.52 14.28
C ALA A 79 -9.45 -1.61 14.06
N PRO A 80 -10.39 -1.54 14.99
CA PRO A 80 -11.56 -0.67 14.87
C PRO A 80 -11.18 0.81 14.77
N LEU A 81 -11.89 1.60 13.94
CA LEU A 81 -11.65 3.03 13.77
C LEU A 81 -11.64 3.81 15.10
N ALA A 82 -12.46 3.40 16.07
CA ALA A 82 -12.51 4.00 17.40
C ALA A 82 -11.14 4.01 18.11
N GLN A 83 -10.26 3.05 17.84
CA GLN A 83 -8.90 3.06 18.40
C GLN A 83 -8.06 4.20 17.79
N ALA A 84 -8.19 4.44 16.50
CA ALA A 84 -7.51 5.57 15.85
C ALA A 84 -8.04 6.93 16.34
N GLU A 85 -9.33 7.02 16.61
CA GLU A 85 -9.95 8.20 17.21
C GLU A 85 -9.42 8.46 18.63
N VAL A 86 -9.25 7.42 19.44
CA VAL A 86 -8.63 7.54 20.78
C VAL A 86 -7.18 8.01 20.68
N LEU A 87 -6.38 7.47 19.75
CA LEU A 87 -5.01 7.93 19.51
C LEU A 87 -4.98 9.43 19.20
N ALA A 88 -5.79 9.86 18.24
CA ALA A 88 -5.84 11.26 17.82
C ALA A 88 -6.36 12.19 18.91
N ALA A 89 -7.27 11.73 19.75
CA ALA A 89 -7.82 12.53 20.84
C ALA A 89 -6.85 12.68 22.04
N ARG A 90 -5.97 11.72 22.25
CA ARG A 90 -5.08 11.70 23.43
C ARG A 90 -3.67 12.19 23.15
N ILE A 91 -3.20 12.17 21.92
CA ILE A 91 -1.90 12.75 21.53
C ILE A 91 -2.13 14.23 21.22
N ALA A 92 -1.39 15.12 21.91
CA ALA A 92 -1.64 16.56 21.90
C ALA A 92 -1.56 17.21 20.51
N ASP A 93 -0.61 16.78 19.68
CA ASP A 93 -0.42 17.28 18.29
C ASP A 93 -0.64 16.13 17.30
N ALA A 94 -1.88 15.64 17.24
CA ALA A 94 -2.26 14.57 16.35
C ALA A 94 -3.32 14.97 15.32
N GLU A 95 -3.09 14.56 14.07
CA GLU A 95 -4.04 14.64 12.96
C GLU A 95 -4.56 13.24 12.63
N LEU A 96 -5.89 13.06 12.57
CA LEU A 96 -6.52 11.83 12.10
C LEU A 96 -6.99 11.97 10.66
N VAL A 97 -6.50 11.11 9.78
CA VAL A 97 -7.00 11.00 8.39
C VAL A 97 -7.60 9.62 8.16
N VAL A 98 -8.91 9.60 7.92
CA VAL A 98 -9.65 8.37 7.63
C VAL A 98 -9.75 8.18 6.12
N LEU A 99 -9.11 7.14 5.60
CA LEU A 99 -9.17 6.74 4.21
C LEU A 99 -10.29 5.70 3.97
N PRO A 100 -10.89 5.65 2.78
CA PRO A 100 -11.81 4.57 2.43
C PRO A 100 -11.08 3.22 2.32
N GLY A 101 -11.83 2.13 2.53
CA GLY A 101 -11.33 0.76 2.37
C GLY A 101 -11.29 -0.03 3.66
N ARG A 102 -10.98 -1.33 3.53
CA ARG A 102 -11.07 -2.34 4.58
C ARG A 102 -9.74 -2.97 4.97
N SER A 103 -8.69 -2.82 4.13
CA SER A 103 -7.42 -3.49 4.38
C SER A 103 -6.64 -2.81 5.52
N HIS A 104 -6.17 -3.61 6.45
CA HIS A 104 -5.24 -3.16 7.51
C HIS A 104 -3.85 -2.85 6.95
N LEU A 105 -3.46 -3.53 5.86
CA LEU A 105 -2.13 -3.41 5.30
C LEU A 105 -1.97 -2.08 4.54
N PRO A 106 -0.98 -1.25 4.88
CA PRO A 106 -0.82 0.09 4.28
C PRO A 106 -0.55 0.06 2.78
N TYR A 107 0.08 -1.00 2.29
CA TYR A 107 0.41 -1.20 0.86
C TYR A 107 -0.74 -1.82 0.04
N ALA A 108 -1.86 -2.21 0.66
CA ALA A 108 -3.05 -2.68 -0.04
C ALA A 108 -4.07 -1.54 -0.23
N GLY A 109 -4.93 -1.65 -1.24
CA GLY A 109 -5.92 -0.62 -1.59
C GLY A 109 -5.30 0.65 -2.18
N ASP A 110 -5.90 1.84 -1.93
CA ASP A 110 -5.41 3.12 -2.47
C ASP A 110 -4.12 3.57 -1.76
N ARG A 111 -2.99 3.07 -2.28
CA ARG A 111 -1.64 3.46 -1.82
C ARG A 111 -1.32 4.91 -2.14
N ASP A 112 -1.87 5.43 -3.22
CA ASP A 112 -1.61 6.81 -3.63
C ASP A 112 -2.24 7.80 -2.65
N ALA A 113 -3.45 7.52 -2.15
CA ALA A 113 -4.07 8.33 -1.11
C ALA A 113 -3.23 8.33 0.17
N LEU A 114 -2.76 7.15 0.61
CA LEU A 114 -1.87 7.05 1.76
C LEU A 114 -0.59 7.86 1.57
N VAL A 115 0.11 7.67 0.44
CA VAL A 115 1.36 8.39 0.15
C VAL A 115 1.13 9.90 0.07
N ARG A 116 0.03 10.36 -0.55
CA ARG A 116 -0.30 11.81 -0.59
C ARG A 116 -0.52 12.36 0.82
N THR A 117 -1.23 11.64 1.67
CA THR A 117 -1.51 12.03 3.06
C THR A 117 -0.21 12.18 3.86
N VAL A 118 0.64 11.16 3.84
CA VAL A 118 1.95 11.19 4.53
C VAL A 118 2.84 12.32 3.99
N ARG A 119 2.93 12.48 2.67
CA ARG A 119 3.74 13.57 2.07
C ARG A 119 3.24 14.95 2.46
N ARG A 120 1.93 15.15 2.54
CA ARG A 120 1.33 16.42 2.99
C ARG A 120 1.73 16.71 4.44
N PHE A 121 1.56 15.75 5.32
CA PHE A 121 1.92 15.87 6.73
C PHE A 121 3.41 16.20 6.93
N LEU A 122 4.29 15.57 6.15
CA LEU A 122 5.73 15.82 6.20
C LEU A 122 6.19 17.08 5.45
N GLY A 123 5.26 17.89 4.91
CA GLY A 123 5.62 19.06 4.10
C GLY A 123 6.37 18.74 2.80
N LEU A 124 6.31 17.48 2.35
CA LEU A 124 7.01 17.04 1.13
C LEU A 124 6.21 17.40 -0.13
N PRO A 125 6.87 17.76 -1.25
CA PRO A 125 6.19 18.06 -2.48
C PRO A 125 5.30 16.90 -2.93
N LEU A 126 4.03 17.18 -3.23
CA LEU A 126 3.16 16.19 -3.86
C LEU A 126 3.65 15.95 -5.29
N ALA A 127 3.69 14.69 -5.71
CA ALA A 127 4.01 14.36 -7.10
C ALA A 127 2.98 15.06 -8.01
N ARG A 128 3.46 15.97 -8.87
CA ARG A 128 2.61 16.60 -9.90
C ARG A 128 2.20 15.52 -10.90
N ARG A 129 0.92 15.25 -11.00
CA ARG A 129 0.35 14.42 -12.07
C ARG A 129 -0.20 15.35 -13.14
N GLY A 130 0.03 15.04 -14.41
CA GLY A 130 -0.62 15.76 -15.47
C GLY A 130 -2.09 15.37 -15.65
N ALA A 131 -2.76 16.01 -16.60
CA ALA A 131 -4.16 15.74 -16.94
C ALA A 131 -4.46 14.25 -17.24
N ASP A 132 -3.45 13.48 -17.61
CA ASP A 132 -3.49 12.04 -17.85
C ASP A 132 -3.29 11.17 -16.60
N GLY A 133 -3.12 11.79 -15.44
CA GLY A 133 -2.89 11.09 -14.18
C GLY A 133 -1.47 10.50 -14.01
N LEU A 134 -0.60 10.61 -15.01
CA LEU A 134 0.78 10.12 -14.94
C LEU A 134 1.68 11.09 -14.17
N THR A 135 2.67 10.55 -13.45
CA THR A 135 3.77 11.34 -12.89
C THR A 135 4.72 11.77 -14.02
N PRO A 136 5.58 12.81 -13.83
CA PRO A 136 6.61 13.17 -14.80
C PRO A 136 7.45 11.96 -15.22
N ARG A 137 7.91 11.15 -14.25
CA ARG A 137 8.71 9.95 -14.53
C ARG A 137 7.96 8.89 -15.33
N GLN A 138 6.67 8.71 -15.08
CA GLN A 138 5.84 7.81 -15.89
C GLN A 138 5.66 8.32 -17.32
N ARG A 139 5.62 9.63 -17.54
CA ARG A 139 5.59 10.20 -18.89
C ARG A 139 6.89 9.95 -19.64
N GLU A 140 8.05 10.17 -19.01
CA GLU A 140 9.36 9.84 -19.59
C GLU A 140 9.41 8.36 -20.02
N VAL A 141 8.93 7.47 -19.15
CA VAL A 141 8.83 6.04 -19.48
C VAL A 141 7.86 5.78 -20.64
N ALA A 142 6.67 6.40 -20.63
CA ALA A 142 5.70 6.25 -21.71
C ALA A 142 6.24 6.77 -23.07
N GLU A 143 7.01 7.85 -23.03
CA GLU A 143 7.71 8.38 -24.21
C GLU A 143 8.72 7.37 -24.76
N LEU A 144 9.58 6.81 -23.91
CA LEU A 144 10.56 5.80 -24.32
C LEU A 144 9.88 4.52 -24.82
N VAL A 145 8.74 4.14 -24.22
CA VAL A 145 7.91 3.04 -24.74
C VAL A 145 7.39 3.36 -26.15
N SER A 146 6.97 4.59 -26.41
CA SER A 146 6.50 5.00 -27.75
C SER A 146 7.62 5.01 -28.81
N GLN A 147 8.87 5.16 -28.36
CA GLN A 147 10.07 5.04 -29.19
C GLN A 147 10.52 3.58 -29.40
N GLY A 148 9.79 2.60 -28.87
CA GLY A 148 10.11 1.17 -29.00
C GLY A 148 11.16 0.64 -28.02
N CYS A 149 11.60 1.43 -27.04
CA CYS A 149 12.66 1.02 -26.09
C CYS A 149 12.20 -0.15 -25.22
N THR A 150 13.05 -1.13 -25.00
CA THR A 150 12.88 -2.22 -24.02
C THR A 150 13.01 -1.71 -22.58
N ASN A 151 12.61 -2.49 -21.56
CA ASN A 151 12.78 -2.10 -20.15
C ASN A 151 14.25 -1.85 -19.81
N ARG A 152 15.15 -2.65 -20.36
CA ARG A 152 16.61 -2.49 -20.19
C ARG A 152 17.12 -1.17 -20.78
N GLU A 153 16.68 -0.80 -21.96
CA GLU A 153 17.05 0.50 -22.58
C GLU A 153 16.46 1.68 -21.84
N ILE A 154 15.21 1.55 -21.35
CA ILE A 154 14.58 2.56 -20.47
C ILE A 154 15.38 2.71 -19.18
N ALA A 155 15.75 1.60 -18.53
CA ALA A 155 16.58 1.60 -17.33
C ALA A 155 17.90 2.36 -17.55
N THR A 156 18.61 2.02 -18.64
CA THR A 156 19.87 2.68 -19.00
C THR A 156 19.71 4.17 -19.24
N ARG A 157 18.69 4.58 -20.03
CA ARG A 157 18.47 6.00 -20.37
C ARG A 157 18.04 6.85 -19.18
N LEU A 158 17.33 6.23 -18.24
CA LEU A 158 16.78 6.92 -17.08
C LEU A 158 17.63 6.78 -15.82
N GLY A 159 18.74 6.03 -15.86
CA GLY A 159 19.62 5.81 -14.71
C GLY A 159 18.95 5.06 -13.56
N ILE A 160 18.12 4.05 -13.88
CA ILE A 160 17.43 3.20 -12.90
C ILE A 160 17.70 1.71 -13.20
N ASP A 161 17.35 0.81 -12.30
CA ASP A 161 17.39 -0.62 -12.56
C ASP A 161 16.23 -1.08 -13.46
N GLU A 162 16.40 -2.24 -14.14
CA GLU A 162 15.42 -2.77 -15.09
C GLU A 162 14.08 -3.12 -14.43
N ARG A 163 14.10 -3.59 -13.18
CA ARG A 163 12.90 -3.90 -12.40
C ARG A 163 12.10 -2.64 -12.07
N SER A 164 12.78 -1.53 -11.80
CA SER A 164 12.14 -0.22 -11.63
C SER A 164 11.48 0.28 -12.91
N ALA A 165 12.13 0.09 -14.07
CA ALA A 165 11.56 0.43 -15.37
C ALA A 165 10.30 -0.42 -15.67
N GLU A 166 10.35 -1.73 -15.42
CA GLU A 166 9.21 -2.64 -15.52
C GLU A 166 8.04 -2.18 -14.62
N GLY A 167 8.31 -1.89 -13.36
CA GLY A 167 7.31 -1.40 -12.42
C GLY A 167 6.70 -0.04 -12.83
N HIS A 168 7.43 0.81 -13.56
CA HIS A 168 6.85 2.02 -14.15
C HIS A 168 5.90 1.68 -15.30
N VAL A 169 6.25 0.75 -16.17
CA VAL A 169 5.39 0.30 -17.28
C VAL A 169 4.10 -0.31 -16.75
N GLU A 170 4.18 -1.19 -15.77
CA GLU A 170 2.99 -1.79 -15.13
C GLU A 170 2.06 -0.74 -14.53
N ARG A 171 2.63 0.22 -13.79
CA ARG A 171 1.84 1.31 -13.20
C ARG A 171 1.19 2.21 -14.25
N ILE A 172 1.82 2.42 -15.41
CA ILE A 172 1.22 3.15 -16.52
C ILE A 172 0.03 2.36 -17.10
N LEU A 173 0.21 1.06 -17.34
CA LEU A 173 -0.85 0.18 -17.82
C LEU A 173 -2.08 0.23 -16.89
N LEU A 174 -1.87 0.02 -15.60
CA LEU A 174 -2.93 0.08 -14.60
C LEU A 174 -3.61 1.45 -14.54
N ARG A 175 -2.83 2.52 -14.63
CA ARG A 175 -3.34 3.90 -14.52
C ARG A 175 -4.19 4.32 -15.72
N LEU A 176 -3.80 3.90 -16.91
CA LEU A 176 -4.49 4.23 -18.14
C LEU A 176 -5.54 3.18 -18.54
N GLY A 177 -5.69 2.09 -17.78
CA GLY A 177 -6.60 0.99 -18.09
C GLY A 177 -6.17 0.18 -19.32
N PHE A 178 -4.87 0.16 -19.63
CA PHE A 178 -4.32 -0.55 -20.78
C PHE A 178 -3.89 -1.98 -20.42
N ARG A 179 -3.95 -2.86 -21.42
CA ARG A 179 -3.62 -4.29 -21.29
C ARG A 179 -2.28 -4.66 -21.94
N SER A 180 -1.70 -3.76 -22.71
CA SER A 180 -0.44 -4.04 -23.42
C SER A 180 0.43 -2.81 -23.55
N ARG A 181 1.75 -3.04 -23.67
CA ARG A 181 2.77 -2.03 -23.94
C ARG A 181 2.50 -1.27 -25.25
N ALA A 182 1.96 -1.96 -26.27
CA ALA A 182 1.60 -1.34 -27.54
C ALA A 182 0.52 -0.26 -27.36
N GLN A 183 -0.41 -0.43 -26.42
CA GLN A 183 -1.42 0.58 -26.12
C GLN A 183 -0.81 1.84 -25.47
N ILE A 184 0.23 1.70 -24.65
CA ILE A 184 0.99 2.86 -24.14
C ILE A 184 1.64 3.60 -25.32
N ALA A 185 2.31 2.87 -26.22
CA ALA A 185 2.98 3.45 -27.36
C ALA A 185 2.00 4.22 -28.28
N ALA A 186 0.89 3.59 -28.66
CA ALA A 186 -0.14 4.21 -29.49
C ALA A 186 -0.76 5.45 -28.83
N TRP A 187 -1.08 5.36 -27.54
CA TRP A 187 -1.63 6.46 -26.77
C TRP A 187 -0.69 7.66 -26.69
N TYR A 188 0.60 7.44 -26.45
CA TYR A 188 1.58 8.51 -26.34
C TYR A 188 1.86 9.17 -27.70
N SER A 189 1.97 8.36 -28.79
CA SER A 189 2.18 8.87 -30.14
C SER A 189 1.02 9.74 -30.63
N GLY A 190 -0.23 9.31 -30.38
CA GLY A 190 -1.41 10.09 -30.78
C GLY A 190 -1.58 11.43 -30.04
N ARG A 191 -0.85 11.67 -28.93
CA ARG A 191 -0.85 12.95 -28.22
C ARG A 191 0.22 13.92 -28.74
N ARG A 192 1.26 13.43 -29.40
CA ARG A 192 2.29 14.30 -30.03
C ARG A 192 1.76 14.98 -31.28
N ASP A 193 0.78 14.36 -31.95
CA ASP A 193 0.17 14.90 -33.15
C ASP A 193 -0.90 15.97 -32.86
N LEU A 194 -1.22 16.20 -31.59
CA LEU A 194 -2.22 17.17 -31.12
C LEU A 194 -1.62 18.35 -30.34
N ALA A 195 -0.31 18.42 -30.18
CA ALA A 195 0.42 19.47 -29.47
C ALA A 195 1.34 20.25 -30.40
#